data_005fb7576474173a031477ccffcebc33
#
_entry.id   005fb7576474173a031477ccffcebc33
#
_cell.length_a   1.000
_cell.length_b   1.000
_cell.length_c   1.000
_cell.angle_alpha   90.00
_cell.angle_beta   90.00
_cell.angle_gamma   90.00
#
_symmetry.space_group_name_H-M   'P 1'
#
loop_
_entity.id
_entity.type
_entity.pdbx_description
1 polymer ?
#
loop_
_entity_poly.entity_id
_entity_poly.type
_entity_poly.pdbx_seq_one_letter_code
_entity_poly.pdbx_strand_id
1 'polypeptide(L)'
;MPEQKRWLEGFASGAAAIRGLPGFSRGDAAAGTAGAAAEPSGPDAPALRAQDRFTADGKKLVDQEKWKRAEHPLDAYERMREQALAGNPPKPEDNFRWRYHGLFYVAPAQTSYMCRLRIPNGIIKHWQFAAVADLAEQLAGGYSHVTTRANLQLREIPPENGPAVVEGLAEVGIITKGAGADNIRNVTGSAGAGIDPGELHDTRADAKAWHHHILNTRSLYGLPRKFNVAFDGAGIVHTLEDTNDIGFQAVEIREGAPVEPGIYYRLALGGITGHKDFARDTGVVLKTSDAVKVADAICHVFVDRGNRTDRTKARLKYVLDDWGFTKFLDAVEEKLAWKLTRVDAAHVNPRHPYDRKAHIGVHAQKQPGLNWIGVVLPVGKMMADQMRSLAGVSRDLGDGDIRLTVWQNLLISGIADANIEEAKCRVAAAGLDWKATPVRAGLVACTGNRGCKFALSDTKGHGAAIVDHIETRLTIDQPVNIHLTGCPNSCAQHYIGDIGLLAAKVPADNSDDADQVEGYHIHVGGGFGGDAKIARLIYENVTADETPRYIERLLAAYMKHRASADETFYVFANRRDIDELKRMAEEFAPECVSA
;
A
#
# COMPACT_ATOMS: atom_id res chain seq x y z
N MET A 1 20.27 1.64 26.24
CA MET A 1 21.68 1.24 26.05
C MET A 1 22.53 2.50 26.05
N PRO A 2 23.72 2.53 26.69
CA PRO A 2 24.51 3.76 26.90
C PRO A 2 24.93 4.47 25.60
N GLU A 3 25.17 3.75 24.53
CA GLU A 3 25.63 4.33 23.24
C GLU A 3 24.51 5.08 22.48
N GLN A 4 23.28 4.59 22.53
CA GLN A 4 22.14 5.27 21.91
C GLN A 4 21.79 6.57 22.66
N LYS A 5 21.95 6.58 23.97
CA LYS A 5 21.77 7.79 24.79
C LYS A 5 22.83 8.83 24.46
N ARG A 6 24.10 8.42 24.31
CA ARG A 6 25.20 9.32 23.88
C ARG A 6 25.00 9.86 22.47
N TRP A 7 24.45 9.05 21.56
CA TRP A 7 24.17 9.52 20.19
C TRP A 7 23.04 10.56 20.17
N LEU A 8 21.96 10.35 20.95
CA LEU A 8 20.86 11.31 21.10
C LEU A 8 21.32 12.59 21.79
N GLU A 9 22.17 12.51 22.81
CA GLU A 9 22.77 13.65 23.50
C GLU A 9 23.69 14.44 22.56
N GLY A 10 24.47 13.76 21.73
CA GLY A 10 25.30 14.38 20.69
C GLY A 10 24.48 15.07 19.60
N PHE A 11 23.37 14.47 19.18
CA PHE A 11 22.45 15.06 18.21
C PHE A 11 21.72 16.29 18.78
N ALA A 12 21.25 16.23 20.02
CA ALA A 12 20.62 17.35 20.71
C ALA A 12 21.60 18.51 20.93
N SER A 13 22.85 18.22 21.30
CA SER A 13 23.92 19.21 21.48
C SER A 13 24.32 19.85 20.15
N GLY A 14 24.41 19.08 19.05
CA GLY A 14 24.68 19.58 17.71
C GLY A 14 23.57 20.52 17.20
N ALA A 15 22.31 20.15 17.41
CA ALA A 15 21.16 20.97 17.06
C ALA A 15 21.09 22.27 17.87
N ALA A 16 21.50 22.25 19.15
CA ALA A 16 21.58 23.44 19.99
C ALA A 16 22.74 24.36 19.58
N ALA A 17 23.90 23.82 19.19
CA ALA A 17 25.05 24.56 18.71
C ALA A 17 24.77 25.31 17.40
N ILE A 18 24.01 24.69 16.48
CA ILE A 18 23.61 25.32 15.20
C ILE A 18 22.68 26.51 15.43
N ARG A 19 21.86 26.52 16.49
CA ARG A 19 20.98 27.64 16.85
C ARG A 19 21.72 28.87 17.34
N GLY A 20 22.98 28.74 17.76
CA GLY A 20 23.83 29.81 18.28
C GLY A 20 24.77 30.45 17.24
N LEU A 21 24.77 30.00 15.98
CA LEU A 21 25.64 30.59 14.96
C LEU A 21 25.05 31.87 14.37
N PRO A 22 25.86 32.95 14.20
CA PRO A 22 25.42 34.17 13.54
C PRO A 22 25.03 33.87 12.08
N GLY A 23 23.79 34.18 11.73
CA GLY A 23 23.22 33.90 10.40
C GLY A 23 21.99 32.99 10.41
N PHE A 24 21.63 32.39 11.55
CA PHE A 24 20.40 31.61 11.75
C PHE A 24 19.34 32.31 12.59
N SER A 25 19.32 33.66 12.62
CA SER A 25 18.22 34.41 13.21
C SER A 25 17.01 34.45 12.26
N ARG A 26 15.82 34.22 12.78
CA ARG A 26 14.56 34.54 12.09
C ARG A 26 14.64 36.01 11.65
N GLY A 27 14.65 36.26 10.34
CA GLY A 27 14.57 37.60 9.81
C GLY A 27 13.25 38.24 10.23
N ASP A 28 13.33 39.34 10.98
CA ASP A 28 12.22 40.25 11.20
C ASP A 28 11.71 40.72 9.83
N ALA A 29 10.44 40.49 9.56
CA ALA A 29 9.78 41.00 8.37
C ALA A 29 9.69 42.52 8.48
N ALA A 30 10.65 43.23 7.92
CA ALA A 30 10.54 44.67 7.67
C ALA A 30 9.42 44.88 6.65
N ALA A 31 8.39 45.66 7.02
CA ALA A 31 7.38 46.19 6.13
C ALA A 31 8.07 47.12 5.09
N GLY A 32 8.31 46.60 3.90
CA GLY A 32 8.90 47.31 2.78
C GLY A 32 8.04 47.13 1.53
N THR A 33 7.56 48.23 0.99
CA THR A 33 7.08 48.56 -0.37
C THR A 33 6.89 47.40 -1.34
N ALA A 34 5.73 47.37 -2.03
CA ALA A 34 5.37 46.41 -3.09
C ALA A 34 6.45 46.31 -4.19
N GLY A 35 7.50 45.55 -3.91
CA GLY A 35 8.48 45.08 -4.86
C GLY A 35 8.12 43.64 -5.30
N ALA A 36 8.53 43.22 -6.48
CA ALA A 36 8.34 41.86 -7.00
C ALA A 36 8.58 40.83 -5.90
N ALA A 37 7.61 39.95 -5.68
CA ALA A 37 7.72 38.93 -4.62
C ALA A 37 9.04 38.17 -4.81
N ALA A 38 9.88 38.13 -3.77
CA ALA A 38 11.16 37.43 -3.83
C ALA A 38 10.94 35.97 -4.26
N GLU A 39 11.78 35.48 -5.17
CA GLU A 39 11.69 34.09 -5.63
C GLU A 39 11.80 33.13 -4.44
N PRO A 40 10.94 32.09 -4.39
CA PRO A 40 11.01 31.10 -3.33
C PRO A 40 12.41 30.46 -3.23
N SER A 41 12.96 30.38 -2.02
CA SER A 41 14.27 29.81 -1.72
C SER A 41 14.16 28.67 -0.70
N GLY A 42 15.23 27.91 -0.51
CA GLY A 42 15.30 26.77 0.42
C GLY A 42 14.63 25.50 -0.11
N PRO A 43 14.48 24.46 0.74
CA PRO A 43 14.06 23.12 0.33
C PRO A 43 12.61 23.05 -0.18
N ASP A 44 11.74 23.97 0.22
CA ASP A 44 10.34 24.01 -0.20
C ASP A 44 10.15 24.78 -1.53
N ALA A 45 11.19 25.47 -2.03
CA ALA A 45 11.15 26.31 -3.22
C ALA A 45 10.63 25.59 -4.49
N PRO A 46 10.98 24.31 -4.79
CA PRO A 46 10.45 23.64 -5.97
C PRO A 46 8.91 23.58 -5.98
N ALA A 47 8.30 23.22 -4.83
CA ALA A 47 6.85 23.15 -4.71
C ALA A 47 6.19 24.53 -4.78
N LEU A 48 6.78 25.55 -4.15
CA LEU A 48 6.28 26.94 -4.18
C LEU A 48 6.35 27.51 -5.60
N ARG A 49 7.48 27.35 -6.30
CA ARG A 49 7.60 27.76 -7.72
C ARG A 49 6.58 27.05 -8.61
N ALA A 50 6.31 25.77 -8.34
CA ALA A 50 5.28 25.04 -9.08
C ALA A 50 3.87 25.64 -8.83
N GLN A 51 3.52 25.98 -7.58
CA GLN A 51 2.27 26.67 -7.25
C GLN A 51 2.18 28.03 -7.94
N ASP A 52 3.26 28.81 -7.93
CA ASP A 52 3.32 30.14 -8.54
C ASP A 52 3.08 30.08 -10.06
N ARG A 53 3.65 29.08 -10.77
CA ARG A 53 3.37 28.86 -12.20
C ARG A 53 1.88 28.62 -12.46
N PHE A 54 1.22 27.73 -11.70
CA PHE A 54 -0.21 27.48 -11.88
C PHE A 54 -1.05 28.75 -11.62
N THR A 55 -0.65 29.56 -10.65
CA THR A 55 -1.32 30.83 -10.34
C THR A 55 -1.10 31.87 -11.43
N ALA A 56 0.13 31.98 -11.96
CA ALA A 56 0.48 32.87 -13.07
C ALA A 56 -0.30 32.49 -14.35
N ASP A 57 -0.56 31.20 -14.57
CA ASP A 57 -1.42 30.71 -15.65
C ASP A 57 -2.92 30.95 -15.40
N GLY A 58 -3.30 31.72 -14.38
CA GLY A 58 -4.68 32.01 -14.01
C GLY A 58 -5.45 30.84 -13.38
N LYS A 59 -4.77 29.76 -13.03
CA LYS A 59 -5.40 28.56 -12.46
C LYS A 59 -5.53 28.67 -10.93
N LYS A 60 -6.66 28.21 -10.38
CA LYS A 60 -6.93 28.22 -8.95
C LYS A 60 -6.36 26.96 -8.29
N LEU A 61 -5.46 27.14 -7.32
CA LEU A 61 -4.93 26.06 -6.50
C LEU A 61 -6.03 25.40 -5.66
N VAL A 62 -5.95 24.08 -5.48
CA VAL A 62 -6.80 23.35 -4.51
C VAL A 62 -6.46 23.74 -3.07
N ASP A 63 -7.40 23.54 -2.15
CA ASP A 63 -7.22 23.97 -0.76
C ASP A 63 -6.00 23.33 -0.08
N GLN A 64 -5.69 22.06 -0.40
CA GLN A 64 -4.51 21.39 0.14
C GLN A 64 -3.20 22.09 -0.24
N GLU A 65 -3.11 22.67 -1.45
CA GLU A 65 -1.96 23.45 -1.88
C GLU A 65 -1.88 24.80 -1.13
N LYS A 66 -3.03 25.44 -0.92
CA LYS A 66 -3.12 26.67 -0.11
C LYS A 66 -2.71 26.41 1.34
N TRP A 67 -3.18 25.30 1.95
CA TRP A 67 -2.82 24.94 3.32
C TRP A 67 -1.33 24.64 3.49
N LYS A 68 -0.69 23.96 2.50
CA LYS A 68 0.77 23.73 2.49
C LYS A 68 1.54 25.04 2.38
N ARG A 69 1.05 26.00 1.60
CA ARG A 69 1.68 27.32 1.43
C ARG A 69 1.55 28.19 2.67
N ALA A 70 0.38 28.17 3.32
CA ALA A 70 0.12 28.97 4.52
C ALA A 70 0.98 28.52 5.72
N GLU A 71 1.14 27.24 5.91
CA GLU A 71 1.98 26.64 6.95
C GLU A 71 2.40 25.25 6.49
N HIS A 72 3.72 25.04 6.35
CA HIS A 72 4.21 23.73 5.90
C HIS A 72 3.85 22.66 6.94
N PRO A 73 3.24 21.52 6.52
CA PRO A 73 2.71 20.52 7.45
C PRO A 73 3.72 19.95 8.44
N LEU A 74 4.99 19.85 8.08
CA LEU A 74 6.05 19.39 8.98
C LEU A 74 6.41 20.38 10.07
N ASP A 75 6.12 21.67 9.89
CA ASP A 75 6.44 22.72 10.86
C ASP A 75 5.29 22.96 11.86
N ALA A 76 4.10 22.40 11.58
CA ALA A 76 2.90 22.58 12.38
C ALA A 76 2.80 21.63 13.59
N TYR A 77 3.75 20.69 13.78
CA TYR A 77 3.61 19.57 14.73
C TYR A 77 3.34 20.04 16.15
N GLU A 78 4.17 20.93 16.71
CA GLU A 78 4.06 21.34 18.11
C GLU A 78 2.70 22.03 18.40
N ARG A 79 2.28 22.93 17.52
CA ARG A 79 0.97 23.59 17.64
C ARG A 79 -0.19 22.59 17.59
N MET A 80 -0.13 21.63 16.67
CA MET A 80 -1.15 20.58 16.54
C MET A 80 -1.10 19.60 17.72
N ARG A 81 0.07 19.34 18.27
CA ARG A 81 0.27 18.50 19.46
C ARG A 81 -0.45 19.09 20.68
N GLU A 82 -0.25 20.37 20.94
CA GLU A 82 -0.92 21.08 22.04
C GLU A 82 -2.45 21.01 21.89
N GLN A 83 -2.98 21.22 20.67
CA GLN A 83 -4.40 21.11 20.38
C GLN A 83 -4.95 19.70 20.60
N ALA A 84 -4.20 18.65 20.20
CA ALA A 84 -4.60 17.27 20.38
C ALA A 84 -4.62 16.88 21.86
N LEU A 85 -3.59 17.26 22.64
CA LEU A 85 -3.52 17.01 24.08
C LEU A 85 -4.66 17.66 24.87
N ALA A 86 -5.23 18.75 24.35
CA ALA A 86 -6.44 19.35 24.90
C ALA A 86 -7.74 18.59 24.53
N GLY A 87 -7.65 17.46 23.84
CA GLY A 87 -8.79 16.64 23.43
C GLY A 87 -9.62 17.23 22.27
N ASN A 88 -9.14 18.29 21.62
CA ASN A 88 -9.88 18.96 20.56
C ASN A 88 -9.70 18.27 19.20
N PRO A 89 -10.81 17.95 18.47
CA PRO A 89 -10.71 17.44 17.11
C PRO A 89 -10.06 18.47 16.17
N PRO A 90 -9.25 18.02 15.18
CA PRO A 90 -8.57 18.94 14.29
C PRO A 90 -9.53 19.59 13.30
N LYS A 91 -9.29 20.87 12.97
CA LYS A 91 -9.92 21.52 11.81
C LYS A 91 -9.52 20.81 10.51
N PRO A 92 -10.25 21.00 9.38
CA PRO A 92 -9.97 20.33 8.11
C PRO A 92 -8.51 20.50 7.63
N GLU A 93 -7.92 21.70 7.73
CA GLU A 93 -6.54 21.99 7.36
C GLU A 93 -5.54 21.28 8.26
N ASP A 94 -5.81 21.20 9.57
CA ASP A 94 -4.95 20.51 10.52
C ASP A 94 -5.12 18.98 10.44
N ASN A 95 -6.32 18.48 10.13
CA ASN A 95 -6.49 17.07 9.78
C ASN A 95 -5.68 16.72 8.52
N PHE A 96 -5.55 17.63 7.56
CA PHE A 96 -4.67 17.41 6.41
C PHE A 96 -3.19 17.41 6.82
N ARG A 97 -2.75 18.34 7.69
CA ARG A 97 -1.37 18.42 8.21
C ARG A 97 -1.02 17.21 9.08
N TRP A 98 -1.92 16.76 9.96
CA TRP A 98 -1.72 15.55 10.78
C TRP A 98 -1.37 14.31 9.95
N ARG A 99 -1.90 14.20 8.73
CA ARG A 99 -1.58 13.07 7.84
C ARG A 99 -0.12 13.04 7.40
N TYR A 100 0.60 14.17 7.46
CA TYR A 100 2.05 14.22 7.27
C TYR A 100 2.81 13.53 8.42
N HIS A 101 2.19 13.44 9.58
CA HIS A 101 2.70 12.76 10.75
C HIS A 101 2.11 11.34 10.93
N GLY A 102 1.33 10.86 9.96
CA GLY A 102 0.73 9.52 9.97
C GLY A 102 -0.66 9.44 10.62
N LEU A 103 -1.17 10.50 11.23
CA LEU A 103 -2.48 10.54 11.89
C LEU A 103 -3.58 11.04 10.95
N PHE A 104 -4.72 10.34 10.95
CA PHE A 104 -5.91 10.65 10.15
C PHE A 104 -7.11 10.70 11.06
N TYR A 105 -7.69 11.87 11.30
CA TYR A 105 -8.96 11.97 11.99
C TYR A 105 -10.08 11.53 11.05
N VAL A 106 -10.84 10.50 11.44
CA VAL A 106 -11.74 9.77 10.54
C VAL A 106 -13.23 10.04 10.76
N ALA A 107 -13.57 11.13 11.44
CA ALA A 107 -14.96 11.56 11.58
C ALA A 107 -15.64 11.73 10.18
N PRO A 108 -16.96 11.46 10.05
CA PRO A 108 -17.88 11.02 11.10
C PRO A 108 -17.90 9.51 11.37
N ALA A 109 -17.17 8.68 10.60
CA ALA A 109 -17.18 7.22 10.78
C ALA A 109 -16.70 6.81 12.17
N GLN A 110 -15.67 7.50 12.68
CA GLN A 110 -15.15 7.37 14.04
C GLN A 110 -14.68 8.76 14.51
N THR A 111 -14.94 9.13 15.78
CA THR A 111 -14.44 10.37 16.40
C THR A 111 -13.03 10.20 16.97
N SER A 112 -12.16 9.58 16.21
CA SER A 112 -10.83 9.14 16.63
C SER A 112 -9.83 9.26 15.48
N TYR A 113 -8.53 9.11 15.80
CA TYR A 113 -7.49 8.98 14.78
C TYR A 113 -7.28 7.53 14.35
N MET A 114 -6.87 7.37 13.11
CA MET A 114 -6.14 6.22 12.59
C MET A 114 -4.68 6.63 12.39
N CYS A 115 -3.73 5.87 12.91
CA CYS A 115 -2.30 6.02 12.65
C CYS A 115 -1.85 5.04 11.56
N ARG A 116 -1.13 5.55 10.57
CA ARG A 116 -0.47 4.75 9.53
C ARG A 116 1.03 4.76 9.76
N LEU A 117 1.63 3.59 9.87
CA LEU A 117 3.06 3.42 10.09
C LEU A 117 3.83 3.55 8.76
N ARG A 118 5.17 3.49 8.85
CA ARG A 118 6.09 3.27 7.74
C ARG A 118 7.02 2.12 8.10
N ILE A 119 6.87 1.03 7.40
CA ILE A 119 7.65 -0.20 7.54
C ILE A 119 8.24 -0.52 6.17
N PRO A 120 9.44 -0.02 5.85
CA PRO A 120 10.07 -0.24 4.55
C PRO A 120 10.23 -1.75 4.31
N ASN A 121 9.93 -2.18 3.09
CA ASN A 121 9.89 -3.58 2.68
C ASN A 121 8.85 -4.45 3.44
N GLY A 122 8.02 -3.86 4.32
CA GLY A 122 7.08 -4.61 5.15
C GLY A 122 7.71 -5.46 6.25
N ILE A 123 9.02 -5.33 6.52
CA ILE A 123 9.73 -6.16 7.50
C ILE A 123 9.92 -5.39 8.80
N ILE A 124 9.45 -6.00 9.89
CA ILE A 124 9.48 -5.44 11.25
C ILE A 124 10.05 -6.49 12.23
N LYS A 125 10.85 -6.06 13.19
CA LYS A 125 11.39 -6.95 14.22
C LYS A 125 10.31 -7.35 15.23
N HIS A 126 10.40 -8.57 15.78
CA HIS A 126 9.46 -9.12 16.76
C HIS A 126 9.19 -8.17 17.92
N TRP A 127 10.25 -7.50 18.45
CA TRP A 127 10.12 -6.59 19.58
C TRP A 127 9.42 -5.27 19.19
N GLN A 128 9.64 -4.76 17.97
CA GLN A 128 8.89 -3.62 17.43
C GLN A 128 7.41 -3.98 17.23
N PHE A 129 7.15 -5.20 16.74
CA PHE A 129 5.78 -5.67 16.51
C PHE A 129 5.02 -5.84 17.83
N ALA A 130 5.69 -6.34 18.88
CA ALA A 130 5.14 -6.40 20.23
C ALA A 130 4.86 -5.00 20.80
N ALA A 131 5.79 -4.04 20.62
CA ALA A 131 5.56 -2.65 21.04
C ALA A 131 4.39 -1.99 20.32
N VAL A 132 4.17 -2.28 19.03
CA VAL A 132 2.97 -1.83 18.30
C VAL A 132 1.70 -2.42 18.92
N ALA A 133 1.73 -3.69 19.37
CA ALA A 133 0.60 -4.30 20.07
C ALA A 133 0.31 -3.61 21.41
N ASP A 134 1.36 -3.27 22.18
CA ASP A 134 1.20 -2.55 23.45
C ASP A 134 0.62 -1.15 23.26
N LEU A 135 1.08 -0.41 22.25
CA LEU A 135 0.50 0.89 21.89
C LEU A 135 -0.95 0.76 21.41
N ALA A 136 -1.27 -0.31 20.64
CA ALA A 136 -2.63 -0.58 20.21
C ALA A 136 -3.59 -0.79 21.39
N GLU A 137 -3.15 -1.54 22.40
CA GLU A 137 -3.94 -1.86 23.59
C GLU A 137 -4.08 -0.68 24.54
N GLN A 138 -2.99 0.06 24.78
CA GLN A 138 -2.97 1.12 25.78
C GLN A 138 -3.56 2.44 25.27
N LEU A 139 -3.37 2.77 23.99
CA LEU A 139 -3.65 4.10 23.43
C LEU A 139 -4.65 4.10 22.28
N ALA A 140 -5.10 2.92 21.84
CA ALA A 140 -5.97 2.77 20.67
C ALA A 140 -7.04 1.70 20.89
N GLY A 141 -7.64 1.16 19.84
CA GLY A 141 -8.73 0.17 19.91
C GLY A 141 -8.33 -1.27 20.24
N GLY A 142 -7.08 -1.55 20.63
CA GLY A 142 -6.62 -2.89 20.99
C GLY A 142 -6.30 -3.81 19.81
N TYR A 143 -6.23 -3.29 18.58
CA TYR A 143 -5.98 -4.06 17.36
C TYR A 143 -5.19 -3.28 16.30
N SER A 144 -4.66 -4.01 15.33
CA SER A 144 -3.99 -3.46 14.16
C SER A 144 -4.53 -4.07 12.86
N HIS A 145 -4.34 -3.36 11.74
CA HIS A 145 -4.62 -3.88 10.41
C HIS A 145 -3.36 -3.93 9.55
N VAL A 146 -3.12 -5.08 8.91
CA VAL A 146 -2.19 -5.17 7.77
C VAL A 146 -2.85 -4.58 6.53
N THR A 147 -2.08 -3.81 5.77
CA THR A 147 -2.57 -3.10 4.58
C THR A 147 -2.09 -3.74 3.29
N THR A 148 -2.73 -3.40 2.17
CA THR A 148 -2.31 -3.78 0.81
C THR A 148 -0.97 -3.14 0.36
N ARG A 149 -0.22 -2.53 1.29
CA ARG A 149 1.12 -1.98 1.09
C ARG A 149 2.13 -2.55 2.08
N ALA A 150 1.89 -3.80 2.53
CA ALA A 150 2.75 -4.45 3.50
C ALA A 150 3.09 -3.49 4.67
N ASN A 151 2.08 -2.93 5.31
CA ASN A 151 2.22 -1.93 6.37
C ASN A 151 1.15 -2.14 7.45
N LEU A 152 1.29 -1.47 8.59
CA LEU A 152 0.34 -1.52 9.70
C LEU A 152 -0.45 -0.21 9.86
N GLN A 153 -1.64 -0.33 10.44
CA GLN A 153 -2.48 0.76 10.90
C GLN A 153 -3.00 0.48 12.31
N LEU A 154 -2.83 1.45 13.21
CA LEU A 154 -3.55 1.51 14.49
C LEU A 154 -4.80 2.34 14.32
N ARG A 155 -5.87 1.99 15.04
CA ARG A 155 -7.18 2.62 14.87
C ARG A 155 -7.84 2.91 16.21
N GLU A 156 -8.88 3.76 16.15
CA GLU A 156 -9.65 4.16 17.32
C GLU A 156 -8.77 4.83 18.38
N ILE A 157 -7.83 5.67 17.94
CA ILE A 157 -6.95 6.44 18.81
C ILE A 157 -7.71 7.70 19.25
N PRO A 158 -8.02 7.89 20.54
CA PRO A 158 -8.59 9.14 21.03
C PRO A 158 -7.73 10.35 20.63
N PRO A 159 -8.30 11.55 20.41
CA PRO A 159 -7.54 12.72 19.97
C PRO A 159 -6.31 13.01 20.85
N GLU A 160 -6.47 12.96 22.16
CA GLU A 160 -5.43 13.22 23.17
C GLU A 160 -4.29 12.19 23.13
N ASN A 161 -4.55 10.97 22.68
CA ASN A 161 -3.54 9.90 22.57
C ASN A 161 -2.75 9.95 21.24
N GLY A 162 -3.20 10.74 20.27
CA GLY A 162 -2.56 10.82 18.94
C GLY A 162 -1.05 11.09 19.01
N PRO A 163 -0.60 12.15 19.71
CA PRO A 163 0.82 12.44 19.89
C PRO A 163 1.59 11.29 20.57
N ALA A 164 1.06 10.72 21.65
CA ALA A 164 1.71 9.63 22.39
C ALA A 164 1.91 8.38 21.51
N VAL A 165 0.96 8.06 20.61
CA VAL A 165 1.11 6.96 19.65
C VAL A 165 2.26 7.23 18.68
N VAL A 166 2.37 8.45 18.14
CA VAL A 166 3.46 8.82 17.20
C VAL A 166 4.82 8.78 17.90
N GLU A 167 4.89 9.31 19.12
CA GLU A 167 6.10 9.37 19.95
C GLU A 167 6.53 7.95 20.37
N GLY A 168 5.61 7.13 20.86
CA GLY A 168 5.90 5.74 21.27
C GLY A 168 6.34 4.85 20.08
N LEU A 169 5.79 5.06 18.89
CA LEU A 169 6.29 4.39 17.68
C LEU A 169 7.72 4.83 17.35
N ALA A 170 8.03 6.12 17.50
CA ALA A 170 9.38 6.64 17.24
C ALA A 170 10.41 6.09 18.24
N GLU A 171 10.05 5.88 19.50
CA GLU A 171 10.91 5.27 20.53
C GLU A 171 11.38 3.87 20.14
N VAL A 172 10.56 3.12 19.40
CA VAL A 172 10.92 1.80 18.86
C VAL A 172 11.44 1.85 17.43
N GLY A 173 11.80 3.04 16.93
CA GLY A 173 12.38 3.22 15.59
C GLY A 173 11.39 3.12 14.43
N ILE A 174 10.08 3.23 14.70
CA ILE A 174 9.05 3.25 13.66
C ILE A 174 8.62 4.70 13.42
N ILE A 175 9.00 5.24 12.27
CA ILE A 175 8.74 6.64 11.92
C ILE A 175 7.47 6.73 11.07
N THR A 176 6.53 7.58 11.49
CA THR A 176 5.26 7.78 10.78
C THR A 176 5.25 8.99 9.82
N LYS A 177 6.31 9.83 9.87
CA LYS A 177 6.48 11.03 9.02
C LYS A 177 6.31 10.69 7.53
N GLY A 178 5.40 11.39 6.86
CA GLY A 178 5.09 11.19 5.45
C GLY A 178 4.18 9.99 5.13
N ALA A 179 3.65 9.26 6.12
CA ALA A 179 2.82 8.08 5.87
C ALA A 179 1.43 8.41 5.28
N GLY A 180 1.03 9.68 5.26
CA GLY A 180 -0.28 10.14 4.76
C GLY A 180 -0.23 11.34 3.83
N ALA A 181 -1.37 11.92 3.53
CA ALA A 181 -1.57 13.11 2.66
C ALA A 181 -0.87 13.02 1.29
N ASP A 182 -0.26 14.11 0.83
CA ASP A 182 0.40 14.22 -0.46
C ASP A 182 1.89 13.89 -0.35
N ASN A 183 2.19 12.66 0.08
CA ASN A 183 3.55 12.18 0.33
C ASN A 183 3.80 10.85 -0.36
N ILE A 184 5.07 10.48 -0.42
CA ILE A 184 5.51 9.14 -0.77
C ILE A 184 5.11 8.20 0.38
N ARG A 185 4.30 7.19 0.08
CA ARG A 185 3.75 6.25 1.07
C ARG A 185 4.79 5.25 1.56
N ASN A 186 4.35 4.25 2.35
CA ASN A 186 5.23 3.14 2.71
C ASN A 186 5.93 2.59 1.47
N VAL A 187 7.22 2.33 1.57
CA VAL A 187 8.02 1.70 0.51
C VAL A 187 7.72 0.21 0.55
N THR A 188 7.03 -0.28 -0.46
CA THR A 188 6.73 -1.70 -0.59
C THR A 188 7.94 -2.43 -1.14
N GLY A 189 8.20 -3.63 -0.66
CA GLY A 189 9.25 -4.52 -1.17
C GLY A 189 8.83 -5.97 -1.06
N SER A 190 9.65 -6.89 -1.55
CA SER A 190 9.35 -8.32 -1.52
C SER A 190 9.30 -8.84 -0.09
N ALA A 191 8.17 -9.44 0.32
CA ALA A 191 8.06 -10.04 1.65
C ALA A 191 9.06 -11.20 1.85
N GLY A 192 9.38 -11.92 0.76
CA GLY A 192 10.40 -12.97 0.72
C GLY A 192 11.85 -12.48 0.61
N ALA A 193 12.11 -11.16 0.65
CA ALA A 193 13.45 -10.61 0.46
C ALA A 193 14.50 -11.23 1.40
N GLY A 194 15.57 -11.74 0.82
CA GLY A 194 16.67 -12.42 1.51
C GLY A 194 16.40 -13.88 1.91
N ILE A 195 15.20 -14.41 1.65
CA ILE A 195 14.82 -15.79 2.01
C ILE A 195 14.19 -16.59 0.86
N ASP A 196 13.65 -15.91 -0.15
CA ASP A 196 12.94 -16.52 -1.26
C ASP A 196 13.92 -17.21 -2.23
N PRO A 197 13.73 -18.51 -2.54
CA PRO A 197 14.63 -19.23 -3.44
C PRO A 197 14.56 -18.74 -4.89
N GLY A 198 13.48 -18.07 -5.28
CA GLY A 198 13.29 -17.53 -6.63
C GLY A 198 13.74 -16.09 -6.80
N GLU A 199 14.21 -15.40 -5.73
CA GLU A 199 14.57 -13.99 -5.84
C GLU A 199 15.88 -13.78 -6.63
N LEU A 200 15.88 -12.74 -7.46
CA LEU A 200 17.06 -12.27 -8.18
C LEU A 200 17.84 -11.23 -7.36
N HIS A 201 17.14 -10.45 -6.54
CA HIS A 201 17.75 -9.36 -5.78
C HIS A 201 17.04 -9.14 -4.43
N ASP A 202 17.82 -8.99 -3.36
CA ASP A 202 17.32 -8.68 -2.01
C ASP A 202 16.97 -7.19 -1.89
N THR A 203 15.68 -6.88 -1.87
CA THR A 203 15.16 -5.52 -1.90
C THR A 203 15.23 -4.77 -0.55
N ARG A 204 15.65 -5.43 0.54
CA ARG A 204 15.64 -4.84 1.90
C ARG A 204 16.50 -3.60 2.01
N ALA A 205 17.69 -3.65 1.41
CA ALA A 205 18.63 -2.52 1.44
C ALA A 205 18.08 -1.32 0.66
N ASP A 206 17.51 -1.56 -0.53
CA ASP A 206 17.00 -0.50 -1.41
C ASP A 206 15.76 0.17 -0.84
N ALA A 207 14.80 -0.61 -0.36
CA ALA A 207 13.59 -0.09 0.29
C ALA A 207 13.93 0.76 1.53
N LYS A 208 14.93 0.33 2.32
CA LYS A 208 15.40 1.05 3.50
C LYS A 208 16.17 2.32 3.11
N ALA A 209 17.02 2.26 2.10
CA ALA A 209 17.74 3.42 1.59
C ALA A 209 16.78 4.49 1.06
N TRP A 210 15.80 4.09 0.26
CA TRP A 210 14.76 5.00 -0.23
C TRP A 210 13.90 5.58 0.90
N HIS A 211 13.54 4.77 1.90
CA HIS A 211 12.83 5.26 3.10
C HIS A 211 13.63 6.35 3.84
N HIS A 212 14.91 6.12 4.10
CA HIS A 212 15.77 7.11 4.76
C HIS A 212 15.96 8.36 3.91
N HIS A 213 16.11 8.21 2.58
CA HIS A 213 16.20 9.34 1.67
C HIS A 213 14.94 10.23 1.75
N ILE A 214 13.75 9.62 1.72
CA ILE A 214 12.48 10.35 1.90
C ILE A 214 12.47 11.12 3.23
N LEU A 215 12.83 10.48 4.34
CA LEU A 215 12.79 11.11 5.66
C LEU A 215 13.73 12.32 5.76
N ASN A 216 14.86 12.31 5.07
CA ASN A 216 15.89 13.32 5.13
C ASN A 216 15.77 14.40 4.04
N THR A 217 14.92 14.21 3.03
CA THR A 217 14.78 15.13 1.88
C THR A 217 13.49 15.91 1.97
N ARG A 218 13.54 17.13 2.56
CA ARG A 218 12.35 17.96 2.80
C ARG A 218 11.61 18.33 1.51
N SER A 219 12.29 18.56 0.40
CA SER A 219 11.67 18.89 -0.90
C SER A 219 10.70 17.81 -1.42
N LEU A 220 10.86 16.55 -1.02
CA LEU A 220 9.95 15.46 -1.35
C LEU A 220 8.58 15.56 -0.64
N TYR A 221 8.42 16.43 0.36
CA TYR A 221 7.14 16.71 1.02
C TYR A 221 6.29 17.76 0.29
N GLY A 222 6.80 18.29 -0.83
CA GLY A 222 6.11 19.23 -1.71
C GLY A 222 5.26 18.60 -2.83
N LEU A 223 5.01 17.30 -2.82
CA LEU A 223 4.25 16.59 -3.85
C LEU A 223 2.82 17.11 -4.00
N PRO A 224 2.25 17.16 -5.22
CA PRO A 224 0.85 17.57 -5.43
C PRO A 224 -0.17 16.49 -5.00
N ARG A 225 0.26 15.24 -4.89
CA ARG A 225 -0.61 14.09 -4.55
C ARG A 225 0.20 12.95 -3.93
N LYS A 226 -0.50 11.97 -3.31
CA LYS A 226 0.11 10.72 -2.83
C LYS A 226 0.92 10.05 -3.94
N PHE A 227 2.04 9.44 -3.55
CA PHE A 227 2.96 8.77 -4.44
C PHE A 227 3.37 7.41 -3.86
N ASN A 228 3.55 6.41 -4.70
CA ASN A 228 3.82 5.05 -4.30
C ASN A 228 5.05 4.52 -5.03
N VAL A 229 5.94 3.85 -4.30
CA VAL A 229 7.14 3.20 -4.86
C VAL A 229 7.21 1.78 -4.33
N ALA A 230 7.53 0.83 -5.21
CA ALA A 230 7.75 -0.56 -4.85
C ALA A 230 9.03 -1.11 -5.48
N PHE A 231 9.69 -2.00 -4.74
CA PHE A 231 10.87 -2.75 -5.17
C PHE A 231 10.50 -4.24 -5.18
N ASP A 232 10.54 -4.87 -6.34
CA ASP A 232 10.30 -6.29 -6.49
C ASP A 232 11.61 -7.03 -6.79
N GLY A 233 11.96 -7.99 -5.94
CA GLY A 233 13.13 -8.86 -6.08
C GLY A 233 12.92 -10.03 -7.03
N ALA A 234 11.79 -10.13 -7.71
CA ALA A 234 11.39 -11.22 -8.61
C ALA A 234 11.22 -12.60 -7.94
N GLY A 235 10.98 -12.65 -6.62
CA GLY A 235 10.71 -13.90 -5.90
C GLY A 235 9.31 -14.47 -6.19
N ILE A 236 9.00 -15.61 -5.54
CA ILE A 236 7.71 -16.32 -5.71
C ILE A 236 6.55 -15.61 -4.99
N VAL A 237 6.81 -14.80 -3.94
CA VAL A 237 5.80 -13.96 -3.28
C VAL A 237 5.73 -12.61 -3.97
N HIS A 238 4.65 -12.36 -4.68
CA HIS A 238 4.49 -11.15 -5.50
C HIS A 238 4.40 -9.87 -4.66
N THR A 239 4.98 -8.77 -5.15
CA THR A 239 5.05 -7.45 -4.50
C THR A 239 4.01 -6.46 -5.03
N LEU A 240 3.40 -6.72 -6.21
CA LEU A 240 2.50 -5.81 -6.92
C LEU A 240 3.17 -4.46 -7.26
N GLU A 241 4.41 -4.49 -7.73
CA GLU A 241 5.18 -3.29 -8.09
C GLU A 241 4.51 -2.50 -9.22
N ASP A 242 3.86 -3.19 -10.15
CA ASP A 242 3.14 -2.64 -11.29
C ASP A 242 1.87 -1.84 -10.92
N THR A 243 1.44 -1.89 -9.66
CA THR A 243 0.33 -1.07 -9.15
C THR A 243 0.77 0.26 -8.54
N ASN A 244 2.07 0.60 -8.64
CA ASN A 244 2.69 1.77 -8.02
C ASN A 244 3.05 2.86 -9.03
N ASP A 245 3.20 4.11 -8.57
CA ASP A 245 3.66 5.23 -9.43
C ASP A 245 5.06 4.96 -9.98
N ILE A 246 5.93 4.31 -9.18
CA ILE A 246 7.21 3.73 -9.61
C ILE A 246 7.22 2.25 -9.18
N GLY A 247 7.44 1.36 -10.13
CA GLY A 247 7.77 -0.05 -9.93
C GLY A 247 9.20 -0.32 -10.37
N PHE A 248 10.03 -0.82 -9.45
CA PHE A 248 11.35 -1.38 -9.76
C PHE A 248 11.24 -2.90 -9.69
N GLN A 249 11.38 -3.57 -10.84
CA GLN A 249 11.37 -5.02 -10.94
C GLN A 249 12.79 -5.52 -11.18
N ALA A 250 13.29 -6.39 -10.31
CA ALA A 250 14.56 -7.07 -10.56
C ALA A 250 14.42 -7.98 -11.79
N VAL A 251 15.37 -7.86 -12.71
CA VAL A 251 15.45 -8.62 -13.95
C VAL A 251 16.88 -9.06 -14.20
N GLU A 252 17.05 -10.20 -14.87
CA GLU A 252 18.33 -10.66 -15.34
C GLU A 252 18.47 -10.33 -16.83
N ILE A 253 19.53 -9.60 -17.18
CA ILE A 253 19.85 -9.20 -18.55
C ILE A 253 20.84 -10.19 -19.15
N ARG A 254 20.53 -10.65 -20.38
CA ARG A 254 21.36 -11.59 -21.18
C ARG A 254 22.47 -10.87 -21.92
N GLU A 255 23.40 -11.68 -22.43
CA GLU A 255 24.40 -11.24 -23.40
C GLU A 255 23.77 -10.61 -24.66
N GLY A 256 24.48 -9.66 -25.26
CA GLY A 256 24.04 -8.94 -26.47
C GLY A 256 23.16 -7.73 -26.22
N ALA A 257 22.83 -7.41 -24.96
CA ALA A 257 22.20 -6.17 -24.57
C ALA A 257 23.19 -4.98 -24.59
N PRO A 258 22.71 -3.71 -24.62
CA PRO A 258 23.58 -2.53 -24.52
C PRO A 258 24.19 -2.31 -23.12
N VAL A 259 23.99 -3.23 -22.20
CA VAL A 259 24.59 -3.26 -20.85
C VAL A 259 25.23 -4.64 -20.61
N GLU A 260 26.17 -4.72 -19.68
CA GLU A 260 26.77 -6.00 -19.28
C GLU A 260 25.69 -6.94 -18.73
N PRO A 261 25.81 -8.27 -18.98
CA PRO A 261 24.91 -9.26 -18.39
C PRO A 261 24.91 -9.19 -16.87
N GLY A 262 23.75 -9.36 -16.25
CA GLY A 262 23.62 -9.30 -14.80
C GLY A 262 22.24 -8.91 -14.32
N ILE A 263 22.14 -8.62 -13.01
CA ILE A 263 20.89 -8.24 -12.35
C ILE A 263 20.76 -6.71 -12.33
N TYR A 264 19.59 -6.25 -12.79
CA TYR A 264 19.23 -4.84 -12.88
C TYR A 264 17.79 -4.65 -12.35
N TYR A 265 17.41 -3.40 -12.08
CA TYR A 265 16.01 -3.03 -12.02
C TYR A 265 15.50 -2.58 -13.38
N ARG A 266 14.37 -3.12 -13.81
CA ARG A 266 13.55 -2.61 -14.90
C ARG A 266 12.52 -1.65 -14.33
N LEU A 267 12.43 -0.46 -14.94
CA LEU A 267 11.60 0.64 -14.44
C LEU A 267 10.23 0.64 -15.12
N ALA A 268 9.18 0.57 -14.32
CA ALA A 268 7.79 0.81 -14.76
C ALA A 268 7.20 2.04 -14.05
N LEU A 269 6.37 2.83 -14.75
CA LEU A 269 5.84 4.09 -14.26
C LEU A 269 4.33 4.23 -14.46
N GLY A 270 3.66 4.90 -13.50
CA GLY A 270 2.30 5.41 -13.64
C GLY A 270 1.20 4.48 -13.14
N GLY A 271 1.52 3.44 -12.36
CA GLY A 271 0.53 2.50 -11.82
C GLY A 271 -0.47 3.16 -10.85
N ILE A 272 -1.74 2.98 -11.15
CA ILE A 272 -2.88 3.44 -10.35
C ILE A 272 -4.13 2.60 -10.69
N THR A 273 -4.23 1.41 -10.14
CA THR A 273 -5.29 0.44 -10.45
C THR A 273 -6.70 0.98 -10.16
N GLY A 274 -6.85 1.89 -9.19
CA GLY A 274 -8.12 2.59 -8.95
C GLY A 274 -8.60 3.46 -10.13
N HIS A 275 -7.71 3.81 -11.05
CA HIS A 275 -8.01 4.48 -12.32
C HIS A 275 -7.82 3.54 -13.51
N LYS A 276 -7.84 2.23 -13.27
CA LYS A 276 -7.76 1.15 -14.25
C LYS A 276 -6.45 1.11 -15.05
N ASP A 277 -5.33 1.53 -14.42
CA ASP A 277 -4.01 1.51 -15.06
C ASP A 277 -2.96 0.79 -14.19
N PHE A 278 -2.19 -0.07 -14.83
CA PHE A 278 -0.93 -0.58 -14.31
C PHE A 278 0.22 0.36 -14.67
N ALA A 279 1.34 0.23 -13.95
CA ALA A 279 2.58 0.88 -14.34
C ALA A 279 3.04 0.32 -15.69
N ARG A 280 3.41 1.23 -16.59
CA ARG A 280 3.84 0.89 -17.94
C ARG A 280 5.36 0.75 -17.97
N ASP A 281 5.83 -0.31 -18.62
CA ASP A 281 7.25 -0.54 -18.84
C ASP A 281 7.86 0.59 -19.67
N THR A 282 8.95 1.15 -19.19
CA THR A 282 9.67 2.24 -19.86
C THR A 282 10.79 1.74 -20.80
N GLY A 283 11.11 0.45 -20.73
CA GLY A 283 12.31 -0.13 -21.34
C GLY A 283 13.62 0.19 -20.60
N VAL A 284 13.58 1.09 -19.61
CA VAL A 284 14.77 1.50 -18.85
C VAL A 284 15.22 0.40 -17.90
N VAL A 285 16.50 0.10 -17.93
CA VAL A 285 17.19 -0.71 -16.92
C VAL A 285 18.24 0.12 -16.22
N LEU A 286 18.42 -0.13 -14.92
CA LEU A 286 19.39 0.59 -14.08
C LEU A 286 20.03 -0.35 -13.07
N LYS A 287 21.26 -0.05 -12.69
CA LYS A 287 21.92 -0.75 -11.58
C LYS A 287 21.08 -0.56 -10.32
N THR A 288 20.96 -1.59 -9.49
CA THR A 288 20.16 -1.53 -8.26
C THR A 288 20.63 -0.38 -7.35
N SER A 289 21.95 -0.08 -7.32
CA SER A 289 22.54 1.03 -6.58
C SER A 289 22.08 2.44 -7.03
N ASP A 290 21.52 2.59 -8.22
CA ASP A 290 21.07 3.87 -8.76
C ASP A 290 19.57 4.13 -8.54
N ALA A 291 18.83 3.13 -8.04
CA ALA A 291 17.38 3.18 -7.89
C ALA A 291 16.91 4.38 -7.05
N VAL A 292 17.60 4.69 -5.95
CA VAL A 292 17.26 5.84 -5.07
C VAL A 292 17.41 7.16 -5.82
N LYS A 293 18.49 7.35 -6.60
CA LYS A 293 18.72 8.58 -7.39
C LYS A 293 17.66 8.75 -8.46
N VAL A 294 17.33 7.65 -9.16
CA VAL A 294 16.30 7.67 -10.21
C VAL A 294 14.91 7.96 -9.62
N ALA A 295 14.56 7.33 -8.48
CA ALA A 295 13.30 7.61 -7.79
C ALA A 295 13.21 9.07 -7.33
N ASP A 296 14.30 9.64 -6.80
CA ASP A 296 14.39 11.05 -6.39
C ASP A 296 14.17 11.99 -7.57
N ALA A 297 14.88 11.78 -8.68
CA ALA A 297 14.72 12.58 -9.89
C ALA A 297 13.28 12.54 -10.44
N ILE A 298 12.67 11.34 -10.50
CA ILE A 298 11.26 11.17 -10.92
C ILE A 298 10.32 11.95 -9.99
N CYS A 299 10.50 11.84 -8.66
CA CYS A 299 9.68 12.56 -7.70
C CYS A 299 9.84 14.08 -7.84
N HIS A 300 11.03 14.61 -8.09
CA HIS A 300 11.25 16.03 -8.31
C HIS A 300 10.63 16.53 -9.63
N VAL A 301 10.67 15.76 -10.71
CA VAL A 301 9.90 16.09 -11.93
C VAL A 301 8.41 16.14 -11.62
N PHE A 302 7.90 15.22 -10.79
CA PHE A 302 6.50 15.22 -10.38
C PHE A 302 6.14 16.39 -9.42
N VAL A 303 7.05 16.81 -8.53
CA VAL A 303 6.89 18.04 -7.73
C VAL A 303 6.72 19.25 -8.65
N ASP A 304 7.58 19.34 -9.66
CA ASP A 304 7.60 20.47 -10.60
C ASP A 304 6.38 20.51 -11.53
N ARG A 305 5.86 19.36 -11.97
CA ARG A 305 4.92 19.26 -13.10
C ARG A 305 3.55 18.68 -12.76
N GLY A 306 3.41 18.02 -11.62
CA GLY A 306 2.13 17.42 -11.21
C GLY A 306 1.04 18.45 -10.99
N ASN A 307 -0.20 18.08 -11.34
CA ASN A 307 -1.35 18.97 -11.28
C ASN A 307 -1.67 19.39 -9.82
N ARG A 308 -1.83 20.71 -9.60
CA ARG A 308 -2.13 21.31 -8.29
C ARG A 308 -3.52 21.97 -8.23
N THR A 309 -4.32 21.80 -9.28
CA THR A 309 -5.60 22.47 -9.44
C THR A 309 -6.79 21.49 -9.48
N ASP A 310 -6.53 20.21 -9.78
CA ASP A 310 -7.53 19.15 -9.82
C ASP A 310 -6.97 17.87 -9.18
N ARG A 311 -7.46 17.51 -8.01
CA ARG A 311 -7.01 16.33 -7.26
C ARG A 311 -7.39 15.00 -7.91
N THR A 312 -8.37 14.97 -8.80
CA THR A 312 -8.76 13.76 -9.53
C THR A 312 -7.75 13.40 -10.61
N LYS A 313 -7.03 14.41 -11.13
CA LYS A 313 -6.02 14.31 -12.18
C LYS A 313 -4.61 14.70 -11.71
N ALA A 314 -4.30 14.49 -10.42
CA ALA A 314 -3.05 14.94 -9.82
C ALA A 314 -2.01 13.81 -9.60
N ARG A 315 -2.26 12.57 -10.07
CA ARG A 315 -1.29 11.44 -9.95
C ARG A 315 -0.27 11.47 -11.10
N LEU A 316 0.87 10.80 -10.91
CA LEU A 316 1.95 10.71 -11.91
C LEU A 316 1.44 10.26 -13.28
N LYS A 317 0.54 9.28 -13.34
CA LYS A 317 -0.10 8.82 -14.57
C LYS A 317 -0.51 9.97 -15.51
N TYR A 318 -1.16 11.00 -14.94
CA TYR A 318 -1.68 12.11 -15.76
C TYR A 318 -0.59 13.02 -16.33
N VAL A 319 0.58 13.11 -15.67
CA VAL A 319 1.75 13.78 -16.25
C VAL A 319 2.30 12.94 -17.41
N LEU A 320 2.34 11.62 -17.25
CA LEU A 320 2.80 10.70 -18.30
C LEU A 320 1.84 10.66 -19.50
N ASP A 321 0.53 10.75 -19.27
CA ASP A 321 -0.47 10.78 -20.34
C ASP A 321 -0.40 12.09 -21.15
N ASP A 322 -0.10 13.23 -20.49
CA ASP A 322 0.03 14.56 -21.12
C ASP A 322 1.37 14.70 -21.87
N TRP A 323 2.47 14.22 -21.27
CA TRP A 323 3.82 14.44 -21.80
C TRP A 323 4.34 13.31 -22.69
N GLY A 324 3.86 12.10 -22.49
CA GLY A 324 4.50 10.88 -22.99
C GLY A 324 5.78 10.53 -22.23
N PHE A 325 6.23 9.28 -22.39
CA PHE A 325 7.42 8.77 -21.68
C PHE A 325 8.71 9.46 -22.11
N THR A 326 8.89 9.75 -23.38
CA THR A 326 10.13 10.36 -23.89
C THR A 326 10.39 11.69 -23.20
N LYS A 327 9.45 12.63 -23.28
CA LYS A 327 9.59 13.95 -22.67
C LYS A 327 9.73 13.88 -21.15
N PHE A 328 9.02 12.94 -20.49
CA PHE A 328 9.12 12.78 -19.05
C PHE A 328 10.50 12.26 -18.63
N LEU A 329 11.01 11.25 -19.33
CA LEU A 329 12.33 10.67 -19.05
C LEU A 329 13.47 11.63 -19.40
N ASP A 330 13.35 12.45 -20.45
CA ASP A 330 14.31 13.51 -20.74
C ASP A 330 14.42 14.50 -19.56
N ALA A 331 13.28 14.89 -18.95
CA ALA A 331 13.29 15.74 -17.76
C ALA A 331 13.88 15.06 -16.51
N VAL A 332 13.71 13.73 -16.39
CA VAL A 332 14.38 12.93 -15.34
C VAL A 332 15.88 12.90 -15.56
N GLU A 333 16.34 12.66 -16.79
CA GLU A 333 17.77 12.65 -17.17
C GLU A 333 18.45 14.00 -16.95
N GLU A 334 17.74 15.11 -17.19
CA GLU A 334 18.23 16.46 -16.86
C GLU A 334 18.53 16.61 -15.36
N LYS A 335 17.66 16.05 -14.49
CA LYS A 335 17.88 16.07 -13.03
C LYS A 335 18.98 15.12 -12.58
N LEU A 336 19.16 14.00 -13.28
CA LEU A 336 20.21 13.01 -13.00
C LEU A 336 21.58 13.46 -13.50
N ALA A 337 21.66 14.34 -14.52
CA ALA A 337 22.85 14.71 -15.26
C ALA A 337 23.54 13.52 -15.98
N TRP A 338 22.80 12.43 -16.23
CA TRP A 338 23.23 11.26 -17.00
C TRP A 338 22.05 10.61 -17.72
N LYS A 339 22.34 9.81 -18.76
CA LYS A 339 21.33 9.17 -19.61
C LYS A 339 20.91 7.81 -19.07
N LEU A 340 19.60 7.52 -19.11
CA LEU A 340 19.04 6.23 -18.74
C LEU A 340 19.20 5.24 -19.91
N THR A 341 19.66 4.04 -19.63
CA THR A 341 19.83 3.00 -20.64
C THR A 341 18.54 2.22 -20.84
N ARG A 342 18.15 2.04 -22.10
CA ARG A 342 16.99 1.23 -22.49
C ARG A 342 17.47 -0.11 -23.05
N VAL A 343 16.78 -1.18 -22.64
CA VAL A 343 17.04 -2.55 -23.09
C VAL A 343 15.74 -3.16 -23.61
N ASP A 344 15.82 -3.76 -24.80
CA ASP A 344 14.68 -4.48 -25.37
C ASP A 344 14.28 -5.67 -24.49
N ALA A 345 12.99 -5.94 -24.39
CA ALA A 345 12.46 -7.07 -23.63
C ALA A 345 13.03 -8.43 -24.08
N ALA A 346 13.45 -8.55 -25.35
CA ALA A 346 14.10 -9.75 -25.87
C ALA A 346 15.40 -10.12 -25.16
N HIS A 347 16.07 -9.15 -24.54
CA HIS A 347 17.30 -9.37 -23.76
C HIS A 347 17.05 -9.61 -22.27
N VAL A 348 15.81 -9.64 -21.83
CA VAL A 348 15.43 -9.91 -20.43
C VAL A 348 15.07 -11.40 -20.28
N ASN A 349 15.65 -12.06 -19.28
CA ASN A 349 15.25 -13.41 -18.94
C ASN A 349 13.81 -13.43 -18.41
N PRO A 350 13.01 -14.46 -18.75
CA PRO A 350 11.67 -14.62 -18.17
C PRO A 350 11.74 -14.61 -16.65
N ARG A 351 10.80 -13.92 -16.02
CA ARG A 351 10.62 -13.95 -14.57
C ARG A 351 10.31 -15.38 -14.11
N HIS A 352 10.83 -15.77 -12.94
CA HIS A 352 10.36 -16.96 -12.25
C HIS A 352 8.85 -16.84 -12.00
N PRO A 353 8.04 -17.88 -12.29
CA PRO A 353 6.63 -17.87 -11.96
C PRO A 353 6.42 -17.61 -10.47
N TYR A 354 5.54 -16.67 -10.13
CA TYR A 354 5.14 -16.49 -8.75
C TYR A 354 4.10 -17.54 -8.32
N ASP A 355 4.12 -17.89 -7.03
CA ASP A 355 3.14 -18.78 -6.44
C ASP A 355 2.08 -17.97 -5.68
N ARG A 356 0.83 -18.07 -6.13
CA ARG A 356 -0.31 -17.40 -5.48
C ARG A 356 -0.55 -17.85 -4.04
N LYS A 357 0.01 -18.99 -3.63
CA LYS A 357 -0.08 -19.54 -2.28
C LYS A 357 1.16 -19.27 -1.43
N ALA A 358 2.24 -18.71 -1.98
CA ALA A 358 3.51 -18.55 -1.28
C ALA A 358 3.44 -17.65 -0.03
N HIS A 359 2.39 -16.83 0.09
CA HIS A 359 2.16 -15.99 1.26
C HIS A 359 1.39 -16.69 2.40
N ILE A 360 1.07 -17.98 2.27
CA ILE A 360 0.43 -18.82 3.30
C ILE A 360 1.07 -20.20 3.31
N GLY A 361 0.95 -20.93 4.42
CA GLY A 361 1.53 -22.27 4.54
C GLY A 361 3.01 -22.25 4.89
N VAL A 362 3.65 -23.40 4.78
CA VAL A 362 5.08 -23.60 5.06
C VAL A 362 5.83 -23.73 3.75
N HIS A 363 6.88 -22.94 3.59
CA HIS A 363 7.73 -22.94 2.41
C HIS A 363 9.19 -22.95 2.80
N ALA A 364 10.00 -23.74 2.08
CA ALA A 364 11.44 -23.76 2.25
C ALA A 364 12.06 -22.41 1.81
N GLN A 365 13.00 -21.90 2.60
CA GLN A 365 13.82 -20.75 2.26
C GLN A 365 15.00 -21.16 1.35
N LYS A 366 15.67 -20.20 0.73
CA LYS A 366 16.94 -20.46 0.03
C LYS A 366 18.06 -20.95 0.98
N GLN A 367 17.94 -20.66 2.29
CA GLN A 367 18.84 -21.18 3.30
C GLN A 367 18.43 -22.62 3.66
N PRO A 368 19.31 -23.63 3.48
CA PRO A 368 18.99 -25.03 3.76
C PRO A 368 18.52 -25.24 5.20
N GLY A 369 17.45 -26.03 5.37
CA GLY A 369 16.91 -26.38 6.68
C GLY A 369 16.12 -25.27 7.38
N LEU A 370 15.88 -24.13 6.69
CA LEU A 370 15.07 -23.04 7.18
C LEU A 370 13.82 -22.84 6.31
N ASN A 371 12.74 -22.40 6.95
CA ASN A 371 11.44 -22.20 6.34
C ASN A 371 10.82 -20.85 6.74
N TRP A 372 9.85 -20.39 5.96
CA TRP A 372 8.88 -19.42 6.45
C TRP A 372 7.51 -20.08 6.59
N ILE A 373 6.74 -19.57 7.55
CA ILE A 373 5.34 -19.89 7.70
C ILE A 373 4.50 -18.64 7.38
N GLY A 374 3.60 -18.76 6.41
CA GLY A 374 2.62 -17.73 6.08
C GLY A 374 1.40 -17.87 6.98
N VAL A 375 1.00 -16.77 7.62
CA VAL A 375 -0.13 -16.71 8.56
C VAL A 375 -1.25 -15.89 7.93
N VAL A 376 -2.43 -16.46 7.86
CA VAL A 376 -3.64 -15.80 7.34
C VAL A 376 -4.28 -14.98 8.46
N LEU A 377 -4.53 -13.73 8.15
CA LEU A 377 -5.18 -12.80 9.05
C LEU A 377 -6.61 -12.54 8.57
N PRO A 378 -7.63 -12.74 9.41
CA PRO A 378 -9.01 -12.46 9.02
C PRO A 378 -9.17 -11.00 8.54
N VAL A 379 -9.34 -10.81 7.21
CA VAL A 379 -9.41 -9.50 6.54
C VAL A 379 -8.28 -8.52 6.98
N GLY A 380 -7.08 -9.05 7.25
CA GLY A 380 -5.92 -8.30 7.68
C GLY A 380 -5.99 -7.76 9.12
N LYS A 381 -6.93 -8.17 9.96
CA LYS A 381 -7.08 -7.71 11.34
C LYS A 381 -6.35 -8.63 12.32
N MET A 382 -5.67 -8.03 13.30
CA MET A 382 -5.02 -8.74 14.43
C MET A 382 -5.33 -8.00 15.73
N MET A 383 -5.67 -8.76 16.78
CA MET A 383 -5.76 -8.23 18.13
C MET A 383 -4.35 -8.11 18.76
N ALA A 384 -4.19 -7.25 19.75
CA ALA A 384 -2.90 -7.02 20.41
C ALA A 384 -2.27 -8.33 20.94
N ASP A 385 -3.07 -9.21 21.55
CA ASP A 385 -2.59 -10.50 22.06
C ASP A 385 -2.11 -11.45 20.94
N GLN A 386 -2.80 -11.44 19.80
CA GLN A 386 -2.37 -12.20 18.62
C GLN A 386 -1.02 -11.68 18.11
N MET A 387 -0.84 -10.36 18.08
CA MET A 387 0.42 -9.74 17.67
C MET A 387 1.57 -10.14 18.60
N ARG A 388 1.37 -10.12 19.95
CA ARG A 388 2.37 -10.57 20.92
C ARG A 388 2.70 -12.05 20.77
N SER A 389 1.68 -12.88 20.54
CA SER A 389 1.85 -14.32 20.29
C SER A 389 2.72 -14.59 19.07
N LEU A 390 2.44 -13.93 17.93
CA LEU A 390 3.23 -14.04 16.71
C LEU A 390 4.66 -13.48 16.88
N ALA A 391 4.81 -12.38 17.62
CA ALA A 391 6.13 -11.86 18.01
C ALA A 391 6.94 -12.91 18.80
N GLY A 392 6.28 -13.62 19.72
CA GLY A 392 6.87 -14.74 20.47
C GLY A 392 7.30 -15.90 19.56
N VAL A 393 6.47 -16.29 18.58
CA VAL A 393 6.84 -17.33 17.60
C VAL A 393 8.09 -16.90 16.80
N SER A 394 8.11 -15.68 16.30
CA SER A 394 9.25 -15.16 15.53
C SER A 394 10.54 -15.07 16.35
N ARG A 395 10.44 -14.66 17.64
CA ARG A 395 11.58 -14.56 18.55
C ARG A 395 12.17 -15.91 18.91
N ASP A 396 11.31 -16.88 19.24
CA ASP A 396 11.72 -18.13 19.87
C ASP A 396 12.08 -19.21 18.83
N LEU A 397 11.41 -19.21 17.69
CA LEU A 397 11.49 -20.27 16.68
C LEU A 397 11.99 -19.78 15.31
N GLY A 398 11.98 -18.48 15.06
CA GLY A 398 12.37 -17.85 13.80
C GLY A 398 13.64 -17.00 13.88
N ASP A 399 13.84 -16.11 12.91
CA ASP A 399 14.96 -15.17 12.80
C ASP A 399 14.69 -13.80 13.47
N GLY A 400 13.55 -13.66 14.12
CA GLY A 400 13.12 -12.43 14.77
C GLY A 400 12.44 -11.43 13.84
N ASP A 401 12.25 -11.76 12.56
CA ASP A 401 11.54 -10.94 11.59
C ASP A 401 10.07 -11.35 11.46
N ILE A 402 9.21 -10.35 11.31
CA ILE A 402 7.82 -10.49 10.88
C ILE A 402 7.70 -9.73 9.56
N ARG A 403 7.15 -10.36 8.53
CA ARG A 403 7.14 -9.86 7.18
C ARG A 403 5.71 -9.71 6.69
N LEU A 404 5.25 -8.48 6.60
CA LEU A 404 3.91 -8.14 6.13
C LEU A 404 3.83 -8.32 4.61
N THR A 405 2.69 -8.81 4.11
CA THR A 405 2.47 -8.99 2.68
C THR A 405 1.46 -7.98 2.13
N VAL A 406 1.48 -7.74 0.83
CA VAL A 406 0.48 -6.93 0.13
C VAL A 406 -0.91 -7.59 0.10
N TRP A 407 -0.96 -8.88 0.46
CA TRP A 407 -2.17 -9.70 0.58
C TRP A 407 -2.86 -9.61 1.94
N GLN A 408 -2.47 -8.63 2.77
CA GLN A 408 -2.97 -8.43 4.14
C GLN A 408 -2.70 -9.61 5.10
N ASN A 409 -1.73 -10.45 4.78
CA ASN A 409 -1.22 -11.55 5.59
C ASN A 409 0.21 -11.24 6.07
N LEU A 410 0.84 -12.14 6.80
CA LEU A 410 2.24 -12.01 7.21
C LEU A 410 2.99 -13.33 7.12
N LEU A 411 4.33 -13.22 7.04
CA LEU A 411 5.24 -14.37 7.11
C LEU A 411 6.08 -14.28 8.38
N ILE A 412 6.37 -15.41 8.99
CA ILE A 412 7.39 -15.59 10.03
C ILE A 412 8.50 -16.44 9.43
N SER A 413 9.72 -15.89 9.37
CA SER A 413 10.86 -16.50 8.68
C SER A 413 11.89 -17.10 9.62
N GLY A 414 12.83 -17.87 9.07
CA GLY A 414 13.94 -18.46 9.81
C GLY A 414 13.58 -19.66 10.66
N ILE A 415 12.45 -20.31 10.43
CA ILE A 415 11.98 -21.46 11.21
C ILE A 415 12.74 -22.71 10.76
N ALA A 416 13.49 -23.33 11.65
CA ALA A 416 14.18 -24.60 11.39
C ALA A 416 13.17 -25.74 11.16
N ASP A 417 13.55 -26.72 10.33
CA ASP A 417 12.70 -27.88 10.03
C ASP A 417 12.14 -28.55 11.30
N ALA A 418 12.95 -28.67 12.34
CA ALA A 418 12.55 -29.30 13.63
C ALA A 418 11.49 -28.49 14.39
N ASN A 419 11.34 -27.18 14.11
CA ASN A 419 10.47 -26.28 14.85
C ASN A 419 9.14 -26.00 14.11
N ILE A 420 8.93 -26.54 12.91
CA ILE A 420 7.76 -26.25 12.09
C ILE A 420 6.46 -26.61 12.81
N GLU A 421 6.38 -27.79 13.41
CA GLU A 421 5.15 -28.25 14.07
C GLU A 421 4.84 -27.42 15.33
N GLU A 422 5.86 -27.03 16.10
CA GLU A 422 5.67 -26.12 17.23
C GLU A 422 5.19 -24.74 16.76
N ALA A 423 5.77 -24.20 15.69
CA ALA A 423 5.33 -22.91 15.12
C ALA A 423 3.87 -22.96 14.68
N LYS A 424 3.45 -24.03 13.99
CA LYS A 424 2.05 -24.26 13.60
C LYS A 424 1.11 -24.31 14.82
N CYS A 425 1.50 -25.06 15.85
CA CYS A 425 0.72 -25.16 17.09
C CYS A 425 0.57 -23.79 17.77
N ARG A 426 1.64 -23.00 17.85
CA ARG A 426 1.61 -21.67 18.49
C ARG A 426 0.79 -20.65 17.68
N VAL A 427 0.84 -20.70 16.34
CA VAL A 427 -0.03 -19.87 15.47
C VAL A 427 -1.50 -20.25 15.70
N ALA A 428 -1.83 -21.53 15.72
CA ALA A 428 -3.20 -22.00 15.98
C ALA A 428 -3.68 -21.63 17.38
N ALA A 429 -2.82 -21.72 18.41
CA ALA A 429 -3.13 -21.30 19.77
C ALA A 429 -3.41 -19.80 19.90
N ALA A 430 -2.86 -18.96 19.01
CA ALA A 430 -3.20 -17.54 18.89
C ALA A 430 -4.55 -17.29 18.18
N GLY A 431 -5.30 -18.35 17.80
CA GLY A 431 -6.57 -18.23 17.07
C GLY A 431 -6.39 -17.78 15.61
N LEU A 432 -5.23 -18.06 15.02
CA LEU A 432 -4.90 -17.76 13.63
C LEU A 432 -4.62 -19.04 12.83
N ASP A 433 -4.66 -18.93 11.50
CA ASP A 433 -4.47 -20.08 10.64
C ASP A 433 -3.26 -19.90 9.72
N TRP A 434 -2.49 -20.97 9.52
CA TRP A 434 -1.36 -21.04 8.60
C TRP A 434 -1.71 -21.81 7.30
N LYS A 435 -2.87 -22.46 7.23
CA LYS A 435 -3.32 -23.34 6.11
C LYS A 435 -4.74 -23.04 5.64
N ALA A 436 -5.11 -21.76 5.59
CA ALA A 436 -6.45 -21.38 5.13
C ALA A 436 -6.80 -21.94 3.74
N THR A 437 -8.09 -21.98 3.45
CA THR A 437 -8.57 -22.35 2.12
C THR A 437 -8.05 -21.39 1.04
N PRO A 438 -7.99 -21.84 -0.22
CA PRO A 438 -7.58 -20.98 -1.33
C PRO A 438 -8.39 -19.69 -1.48
N VAL A 439 -9.65 -19.67 -1.04
CA VAL A 439 -10.53 -18.49 -1.07
C VAL A 439 -10.23 -17.56 0.09
N ARG A 440 -10.14 -18.10 1.32
CA ARG A 440 -9.86 -17.31 2.53
C ARG A 440 -8.50 -16.64 2.47
N ALA A 441 -7.51 -17.33 1.93
CA ALA A 441 -6.16 -16.81 1.74
C ALA A 441 -6.10 -15.63 0.76
N GLY A 442 -6.95 -15.64 -0.26
CA GLY A 442 -7.04 -14.58 -1.28
C GLY A 442 -8.00 -13.45 -0.94
N LEU A 443 -8.58 -13.42 0.26
CA LEU A 443 -9.52 -12.37 0.67
C LEU A 443 -8.77 -11.09 1.06
N VAL A 444 -9.03 -10.01 0.32
CA VAL A 444 -8.47 -8.67 0.59
C VAL A 444 -9.60 -7.66 0.75
N ALA A 445 -9.68 -6.99 1.90
CA ALA A 445 -10.73 -6.01 2.17
C ALA A 445 -10.15 -4.68 2.65
N CYS A 446 -10.67 -3.57 2.12
CA CYS A 446 -10.34 -2.25 2.67
C CYS A 446 -10.99 -2.06 4.05
N THR A 447 -10.81 -0.88 4.64
CA THR A 447 -11.35 -0.59 5.99
C THR A 447 -12.88 -0.68 6.09
N GLY A 448 -13.59 -0.37 5.00
CA GLY A 448 -15.06 -0.28 5.05
C GLY A 448 -15.59 0.97 5.77
N ASN A 449 -16.91 1.08 5.83
CA ASN A 449 -17.59 2.24 6.41
C ASN A 449 -17.51 2.32 7.95
N ARG A 450 -17.15 1.22 8.62
CA ARG A 450 -16.90 1.23 10.07
C ARG A 450 -15.72 2.12 10.48
N GLY A 451 -14.81 2.44 9.59
CA GLY A 451 -13.64 3.26 9.91
C GLY A 451 -13.17 4.15 8.75
N CYS A 452 -13.99 4.36 7.71
CA CYS A 452 -13.65 5.22 6.58
C CYS A 452 -14.89 5.98 6.07
N LYS A 453 -14.88 7.30 6.16
CA LYS A 453 -16.00 8.16 5.74
C LYS A 453 -16.32 8.11 4.23
N PHE A 454 -15.44 7.55 3.41
CA PHE A 454 -15.67 7.44 1.96
C PHE A 454 -16.26 6.09 1.56
N ALA A 455 -16.25 5.11 2.45
CA ALA A 455 -16.75 3.77 2.14
C ALA A 455 -18.26 3.71 2.26
N LEU A 456 -18.88 3.02 1.32
CA LEU A 456 -20.33 2.86 1.22
C LEU A 456 -20.84 1.57 1.85
N SER A 457 -19.94 0.61 2.17
CA SER A 457 -20.29 -0.69 2.74
C SER A 457 -19.27 -1.17 3.76
N ASP A 458 -19.68 -2.08 4.68
CA ASP A 458 -18.80 -2.80 5.61
C ASP A 458 -18.01 -3.90 4.89
N THR A 459 -16.96 -3.51 4.19
CA THR A 459 -16.19 -4.45 3.35
C THR A 459 -15.54 -5.60 4.12
N LYS A 460 -15.17 -5.40 5.40
CA LYS A 460 -14.54 -6.45 6.21
C LYS A 460 -15.56 -7.45 6.73
N GLY A 461 -16.68 -6.98 7.23
CA GLY A 461 -17.78 -7.84 7.67
C GLY A 461 -18.34 -8.67 6.51
N HIS A 462 -18.65 -8.01 5.38
CA HIS A 462 -19.15 -8.70 4.19
C HIS A 462 -18.12 -9.66 3.59
N GLY A 463 -16.82 -9.31 3.57
CA GLY A 463 -15.77 -10.20 3.08
C GLY A 463 -15.68 -11.49 3.89
N ALA A 464 -15.74 -11.42 5.21
CA ALA A 464 -15.76 -12.59 6.08
C ALA A 464 -17.03 -13.45 5.81
N ALA A 465 -18.21 -12.82 5.74
CA ALA A 465 -19.46 -13.52 5.47
C ALA A 465 -19.49 -14.21 4.09
N ILE A 466 -18.89 -13.61 3.06
CA ILE A 466 -18.76 -14.20 1.73
C ILE A 466 -17.93 -15.47 1.80
N VAL A 467 -16.76 -15.43 2.45
CA VAL A 467 -15.87 -16.59 2.53
C VAL A 467 -16.51 -17.70 3.36
N ASP A 468 -17.11 -17.40 4.51
CA ASP A 468 -17.84 -18.37 5.35
C ASP A 468 -18.97 -19.04 4.56
N HIS A 469 -19.71 -18.26 3.76
CA HIS A 469 -20.77 -18.79 2.90
C HIS A 469 -20.25 -19.76 1.84
N ILE A 470 -19.14 -19.41 1.17
CA ILE A 470 -18.54 -20.24 0.11
C ILE A 470 -17.97 -21.52 0.69
N GLU A 471 -17.19 -21.45 1.77
CA GLU A 471 -16.52 -22.61 2.38
C GLU A 471 -17.48 -23.66 2.91
N THR A 472 -18.71 -23.28 3.26
CA THR A 472 -19.74 -24.23 3.70
C THR A 472 -20.44 -24.95 2.53
N ARG A 473 -20.25 -24.50 1.28
CA ARG A 473 -21.00 -24.99 0.10
C ARG A 473 -20.12 -25.52 -1.02
N LEU A 474 -18.92 -24.97 -1.17
CA LEU A 474 -18.01 -25.30 -2.26
C LEU A 474 -16.62 -25.67 -1.73
N THR A 475 -16.02 -26.68 -2.34
CA THR A 475 -14.60 -26.99 -2.16
C THR A 475 -13.82 -26.43 -3.36
N ILE A 476 -13.14 -25.31 -3.17
CA ILE A 476 -12.30 -24.70 -4.19
C ILE A 476 -10.87 -25.20 -4.01
N ASP A 477 -10.23 -25.68 -5.05
CA ASP A 477 -8.90 -26.28 -5.04
C ASP A 477 -7.79 -25.37 -5.60
N GLN A 478 -8.17 -24.32 -6.35
CA GLN A 478 -7.25 -23.32 -6.89
C GLN A 478 -7.38 -21.98 -6.16
N PRO A 479 -6.31 -21.17 -6.06
CA PRO A 479 -6.36 -19.85 -5.47
C PRO A 479 -7.36 -18.94 -6.18
N VAL A 480 -8.22 -18.27 -5.40
CA VAL A 480 -9.14 -17.23 -5.88
C VAL A 480 -9.00 -15.98 -5.01
N ASN A 481 -8.61 -14.89 -5.62
CA ASN A 481 -8.48 -13.60 -4.92
C ASN A 481 -9.80 -12.82 -4.99
N ILE A 482 -10.40 -12.56 -3.83
CA ILE A 482 -11.63 -11.77 -3.71
C ILE A 482 -11.29 -10.44 -3.03
N HIS A 483 -11.42 -9.34 -3.77
CA HIS A 483 -11.02 -8.01 -3.30
C HIS A 483 -12.22 -7.08 -3.10
N LEU A 484 -12.47 -6.64 -1.85
CA LEU A 484 -13.58 -5.74 -1.51
C LEU A 484 -13.10 -4.31 -1.25
N THR A 485 -13.58 -3.37 -2.04
CA THR A 485 -13.28 -1.94 -1.89
C THR A 485 -14.52 -1.12 -1.61
N GLY A 486 -14.48 -0.28 -0.57
CA GLY A 486 -15.60 0.52 -0.09
C GLY A 486 -15.93 1.78 -0.92
N CYS A 487 -15.08 2.18 -1.88
CA CYS A 487 -15.30 3.36 -2.71
C CYS A 487 -14.34 3.39 -3.92
N PRO A 488 -14.54 4.31 -4.91
CA PRO A 488 -13.69 4.41 -6.11
C PRO A 488 -12.18 4.65 -5.87
N ASN A 489 -11.77 4.98 -4.62
CA ASN A 489 -10.33 5.07 -4.28
C ASN A 489 -9.58 3.73 -4.39
N SER A 490 -10.28 2.61 -4.52
CA SER A 490 -9.75 1.27 -4.77
C SER A 490 -8.63 0.84 -3.80
N CYS A 491 -8.83 1.05 -2.50
CA CYS A 491 -7.79 0.78 -1.49
C CYS A 491 -7.46 -0.72 -1.34
N ALA A 492 -8.41 -1.63 -1.67
CA ALA A 492 -8.19 -3.06 -1.74
C ALA A 492 -7.90 -3.54 -3.17
N GLN A 493 -7.75 -2.63 -4.13
CA GLN A 493 -7.39 -2.94 -5.52
C GLN A 493 -8.36 -3.94 -6.19
N HIS A 494 -9.67 -3.72 -6.07
CA HIS A 494 -10.71 -4.61 -6.58
C HIS A 494 -10.59 -4.91 -8.10
N TYR A 495 -9.93 -4.02 -8.87
CA TYR A 495 -9.73 -4.25 -10.30
C TYR A 495 -8.67 -5.30 -10.65
N ILE A 496 -7.85 -5.74 -9.68
CA ILE A 496 -6.85 -6.80 -9.91
C ILE A 496 -7.19 -8.13 -9.23
N GLY A 497 -8.28 -8.18 -8.46
CA GLY A 497 -8.79 -9.45 -7.90
C GLY A 497 -9.43 -10.32 -8.98
N ASP A 498 -9.34 -11.63 -8.84
CA ASP A 498 -10.08 -12.59 -9.67
C ASP A 498 -11.58 -12.25 -9.65
N ILE A 499 -12.08 -11.89 -8.45
CA ILE A 499 -13.41 -11.30 -8.21
C ILE A 499 -13.21 -10.00 -7.44
N GLY A 500 -13.65 -8.89 -8.02
CA GLY A 500 -13.52 -7.56 -7.45
C GLY A 500 -14.89 -6.97 -7.07
N LEU A 501 -15.01 -6.45 -5.85
CA LEU A 501 -16.24 -5.86 -5.32
C LEU A 501 -16.03 -4.38 -5.05
N LEU A 502 -16.75 -3.53 -5.78
CA LEU A 502 -16.80 -2.09 -5.55
C LEU A 502 -18.10 -1.74 -4.85
N ALA A 503 -18.01 -1.25 -3.61
CA ALA A 503 -19.17 -0.88 -2.83
C ALA A 503 -20.00 0.24 -3.48
N ALA A 504 -21.30 0.11 -3.36
CA ALA A 504 -22.30 1.05 -3.81
C ALA A 504 -23.44 1.12 -2.78
N LYS A 505 -24.22 2.20 -2.82
CA LYS A 505 -25.57 2.19 -2.27
C LYS A 505 -26.51 1.70 -3.37
N VAL A 506 -27.30 0.69 -3.07
CA VAL A 506 -28.15 0.00 -4.04
C VAL A 506 -29.59 -0.06 -3.53
N PRO A 507 -30.61 -0.08 -4.41
CA PRO A 507 -31.98 -0.28 -3.99
C PRO A 507 -32.15 -1.61 -3.23
N ALA A 508 -32.90 -1.63 -2.16
CA ALA A 508 -33.19 -2.84 -1.37
C ALA A 508 -34.07 -3.84 -2.16
N ASP A 509 -34.92 -3.33 -3.04
CA ASP A 509 -35.79 -4.08 -3.93
C ASP A 509 -36.04 -3.32 -5.24
N ASN A 510 -36.89 -3.85 -6.12
CA ASN A 510 -37.18 -3.27 -7.44
C ASN A 510 -38.31 -2.20 -7.40
N SER A 511 -38.68 -1.68 -6.25
CA SER A 511 -39.69 -0.61 -6.14
C SER A 511 -39.06 0.77 -6.42
N ASP A 512 -39.85 1.71 -6.94
CA ASP A 512 -39.42 3.08 -7.24
C ASP A 512 -38.99 3.85 -5.99
N ASP A 513 -39.55 3.50 -4.80
CA ASP A 513 -39.27 4.12 -3.50
C ASP A 513 -38.36 3.24 -2.61
N ALA A 514 -37.59 2.31 -3.19
CA ALA A 514 -36.75 1.39 -2.44
C ALA A 514 -35.70 2.10 -1.57
N ASP A 515 -35.59 1.68 -0.32
CA ASP A 515 -34.50 2.13 0.57
C ASP A 515 -33.13 1.80 0.00
N GLN A 516 -32.18 2.70 0.21
CA GLN A 516 -30.79 2.50 -0.22
C GLN A 516 -30.00 1.71 0.82
N VAL A 517 -29.65 0.49 0.49
CA VAL A 517 -28.88 -0.43 1.34
C VAL A 517 -27.43 -0.55 0.88
N GLU A 518 -26.61 -1.22 1.67
CA GLU A 518 -25.23 -1.56 1.29
C GLU A 518 -25.23 -2.61 0.19
N GLY A 519 -24.35 -2.44 -0.78
CA GLY A 519 -24.23 -3.38 -1.90
C GLY A 519 -22.93 -3.19 -2.67
N TYR A 520 -22.86 -3.87 -3.82
CA TYR A 520 -21.65 -3.95 -4.64
C TYR A 520 -21.94 -4.00 -6.13
N HIS A 521 -21.00 -3.43 -6.90
CA HIS A 521 -20.79 -3.80 -8.29
C HIS A 521 -19.73 -4.90 -8.33
N ILE A 522 -20.02 -6.03 -8.97
CA ILE A 522 -19.15 -7.21 -9.04
C ILE A 522 -18.38 -7.21 -10.36
N HIS A 523 -17.06 -7.38 -10.26
CA HIS A 523 -16.13 -7.45 -11.40
C HIS A 523 -15.44 -8.81 -11.39
N VAL A 524 -15.04 -9.31 -12.57
CA VAL A 524 -14.35 -10.61 -12.72
C VAL A 524 -13.16 -10.52 -13.68
N GLY A 525 -12.20 -11.42 -13.50
CA GLY A 525 -11.07 -11.63 -14.41
C GLY A 525 -9.98 -10.57 -14.27
N GLY A 526 -9.82 -9.95 -13.08
CA GLY A 526 -8.64 -9.17 -12.74
C GLY A 526 -7.42 -10.06 -12.53
N GLY A 527 -6.24 -9.50 -12.75
CA GLY A 527 -4.97 -10.20 -12.59
C GLY A 527 -3.83 -9.22 -12.28
N PHE A 528 -2.64 -9.76 -12.01
CA PHE A 528 -1.46 -9.00 -11.63
C PHE A 528 -0.18 -9.70 -12.12
N GLY A 529 0.94 -8.98 -12.14
CA GLY A 529 2.22 -9.49 -12.65
C GLY A 529 2.14 -9.89 -14.12
N GLY A 530 2.56 -11.09 -14.48
CA GLY A 530 2.48 -11.62 -15.86
C GLY A 530 1.05 -11.69 -16.40
N ASP A 531 0.07 -11.82 -15.50
CA ASP A 531 -1.37 -11.86 -15.80
C ASP A 531 -2.06 -10.50 -15.59
N ALA A 532 -1.31 -9.39 -15.53
CA ALA A 532 -1.86 -8.08 -15.21
C ALA A 532 -3.03 -7.69 -16.12
N LYS A 533 -4.22 -7.57 -15.54
CA LYS A 533 -5.46 -7.26 -16.25
C LYS A 533 -6.46 -6.57 -15.33
N ILE A 534 -7.20 -5.62 -15.88
CA ILE A 534 -8.30 -4.94 -15.18
C ILE A 534 -9.57 -5.78 -15.28
N ALA A 535 -10.15 -6.08 -14.13
CA ALA A 535 -11.41 -6.83 -14.01
C ALA A 535 -12.56 -6.14 -14.74
N ARG A 536 -13.42 -6.94 -15.37
CA ARG A 536 -14.60 -6.51 -16.12
C ARG A 536 -15.84 -6.56 -15.24
N LEU A 537 -16.70 -5.57 -15.35
CA LEU A 537 -17.98 -5.54 -14.65
C LEU A 537 -18.88 -6.68 -15.15
N ILE A 538 -19.43 -7.48 -14.22
CA ILE A 538 -20.36 -8.57 -14.53
C ILE A 538 -21.75 -8.31 -13.94
N TYR A 539 -21.85 -7.85 -12.69
CA TYR A 539 -23.13 -7.52 -12.05
C TYR A 539 -23.10 -6.14 -11.44
N GLU A 540 -24.19 -5.41 -11.57
CA GLU A 540 -24.38 -4.10 -10.96
C GLU A 540 -25.47 -4.18 -9.87
N ASN A 541 -25.34 -3.32 -8.87
CA ASN A 541 -26.38 -3.09 -7.85
C ASN A 541 -26.82 -4.36 -7.09
N VAL A 542 -25.85 -5.24 -6.76
CA VAL A 542 -26.13 -6.42 -5.94
C VAL A 542 -26.10 -6.04 -4.48
N THR A 543 -27.16 -6.34 -3.72
CA THR A 543 -27.22 -6.07 -2.27
C THR A 543 -26.12 -6.85 -1.53
N ALA A 544 -25.68 -6.36 -0.38
CA ALA A 544 -24.65 -7.05 0.41
C ALA A 544 -25.09 -8.46 0.83
N ASP A 545 -26.38 -8.65 1.13
CA ASP A 545 -26.94 -9.93 1.54
C ASP A 545 -27.01 -10.96 0.41
N GLU A 546 -27.17 -10.50 -0.83
CA GLU A 546 -27.19 -11.39 -2.01
C GLU A 546 -25.79 -11.66 -2.57
N THR A 547 -24.83 -10.77 -2.32
CA THR A 547 -23.48 -10.87 -2.86
C THR A 547 -22.82 -12.26 -2.67
N PRO A 548 -22.92 -12.93 -1.48
CA PRO A 548 -22.36 -14.27 -1.31
C PRO A 548 -22.90 -15.29 -2.31
N ARG A 549 -24.20 -15.24 -2.62
CA ARG A 549 -24.87 -16.14 -3.57
C ARG A 549 -24.42 -15.92 -5.02
N TYR A 550 -24.22 -14.65 -5.42
CA TYR A 550 -23.70 -14.33 -6.76
C TYR A 550 -22.26 -14.86 -6.93
N ILE A 551 -21.42 -14.74 -5.90
CA ILE A 551 -20.06 -15.25 -5.94
C ILE A 551 -20.05 -16.79 -5.92
N GLU A 552 -20.90 -17.43 -5.11
CA GLU A 552 -21.08 -18.87 -5.09
C GLU A 552 -21.41 -19.42 -6.50
N ARG A 553 -22.39 -18.82 -7.20
CA ARG A 553 -22.79 -19.23 -8.56
C ARG A 553 -21.63 -19.09 -9.56
N LEU A 554 -20.86 -18.02 -9.50
CA LEU A 554 -19.68 -17.82 -10.34
C LEU A 554 -18.61 -18.89 -10.09
N LEU A 555 -18.35 -19.22 -8.82
CA LEU A 555 -17.38 -20.24 -8.45
C LEU A 555 -17.90 -21.68 -8.75
N ALA A 556 -19.18 -21.94 -8.59
CA ALA A 556 -19.80 -23.21 -9.00
C ALA A 556 -19.72 -23.41 -10.53
N ALA A 557 -20.00 -22.35 -11.30
CA ALA A 557 -19.83 -22.36 -12.75
C ALA A 557 -18.37 -22.63 -13.15
N TYR A 558 -17.42 -21.98 -12.49
CA TYR A 558 -16.00 -22.23 -12.67
C TYR A 558 -15.64 -23.71 -12.41
N MET A 559 -16.02 -24.26 -11.28
CA MET A 559 -15.72 -25.65 -10.92
C MET A 559 -16.31 -26.64 -11.89
N LYS A 560 -17.50 -26.38 -12.45
CA LYS A 560 -18.17 -27.24 -13.43
C LYS A 560 -17.58 -27.13 -14.85
N HIS A 561 -17.23 -25.92 -15.29
CA HIS A 561 -16.93 -25.59 -16.69
C HIS A 561 -15.46 -25.27 -16.97
N ARG A 562 -14.56 -25.37 -15.97
CA ARG A 562 -13.12 -25.24 -16.18
C ARG A 562 -12.61 -26.36 -17.09
N ALA A 563 -11.60 -26.07 -17.93
CA ALA A 563 -11.06 -26.99 -18.91
C ALA A 563 -10.24 -28.11 -18.26
N SER A 564 -9.61 -27.84 -17.11
CA SER A 564 -8.82 -28.80 -16.32
C SER A 564 -8.83 -28.43 -14.84
N ALA A 565 -8.37 -29.31 -13.97
CA ALA A 565 -8.20 -29.03 -12.55
C ALA A 565 -7.21 -27.90 -12.28
N ASP A 566 -6.24 -27.69 -13.17
CA ASP A 566 -5.21 -26.67 -13.05
C ASP A 566 -5.63 -25.31 -13.61
N GLU A 567 -6.78 -25.21 -14.32
CA GLU A 567 -7.26 -23.93 -14.82
C GLU A 567 -7.66 -23.03 -13.65
N THR A 568 -7.00 -21.88 -13.52
CA THR A 568 -7.33 -20.88 -12.50
C THR A 568 -8.62 -20.13 -12.84
N PHE A 569 -9.29 -19.55 -11.84
CA PHE A 569 -10.47 -18.70 -12.08
C PHE A 569 -10.14 -17.52 -13.00
N TYR A 570 -8.94 -16.94 -12.88
CA TYR A 570 -8.46 -15.90 -13.80
C TYR A 570 -8.51 -16.34 -15.26
N VAL A 571 -7.94 -17.49 -15.60
CA VAL A 571 -7.94 -18.01 -16.98
C VAL A 571 -9.37 -18.32 -17.43
N PHE A 572 -10.14 -19.02 -16.60
CA PHE A 572 -11.54 -19.34 -16.85
C PHE A 572 -12.38 -18.11 -17.18
N ALA A 573 -12.29 -17.06 -16.37
CA ALA A 573 -13.06 -15.83 -16.56
C ALA A 573 -12.61 -15.06 -17.82
N ASN A 574 -11.29 -15.05 -18.12
CA ASN A 574 -10.75 -14.22 -19.20
C ASN A 574 -10.87 -14.83 -20.60
N ARG A 575 -11.08 -16.15 -20.73
CA ARG A 575 -11.33 -16.79 -22.02
C ARG A 575 -12.80 -16.77 -22.46
N ARG A 576 -13.68 -16.15 -21.66
CA ARG A 576 -15.11 -16.03 -21.91
C ARG A 576 -15.57 -14.58 -21.95
N ASP A 577 -16.65 -14.29 -22.65
CA ASP A 577 -17.33 -13.01 -22.54
C ASP A 577 -18.22 -12.96 -21.27
N ILE A 578 -18.71 -11.76 -20.95
CA ILE A 578 -19.49 -11.54 -19.72
C ILE A 578 -20.85 -12.23 -19.77
N ASP A 579 -21.49 -12.27 -20.94
CA ASP A 579 -22.82 -12.87 -21.09
C ASP A 579 -22.74 -14.39 -21.01
N GLU A 580 -21.65 -14.99 -21.50
CA GLU A 580 -21.38 -16.43 -21.31
C GLU A 580 -21.18 -16.77 -19.84
N LEU A 581 -20.38 -15.97 -19.10
CA LEU A 581 -20.17 -16.16 -17.66
C LEU A 581 -21.47 -16.04 -16.86
N LYS A 582 -22.33 -15.07 -17.19
CA LYS A 582 -23.65 -14.91 -16.58
C LYS A 582 -24.52 -16.15 -16.79
N ARG A 583 -24.67 -16.61 -18.04
CA ARG A 583 -25.45 -17.81 -18.36
C ARG A 583 -24.97 -19.05 -17.60
N MET A 584 -23.65 -19.24 -17.50
CA MET A 584 -23.08 -20.35 -16.73
C MET A 584 -23.37 -20.23 -15.23
N ALA A 585 -23.33 -19.02 -14.67
CA ALA A 585 -23.65 -18.79 -13.27
C ALA A 585 -25.15 -18.97 -12.98
N GLU A 586 -26.03 -18.66 -13.94
CA GLU A 586 -27.48 -18.86 -13.84
C GLU A 586 -27.87 -20.34 -13.75
N GLU A 587 -27.07 -21.26 -14.27
CA GLU A 587 -27.29 -22.72 -14.09
C GLU A 587 -27.34 -23.14 -12.61
N PHE A 588 -26.78 -22.34 -11.72
CA PHE A 588 -26.73 -22.55 -10.27
C PHE A 588 -27.66 -21.61 -9.49
N ALA A 589 -28.53 -20.86 -10.20
CA ALA A 589 -29.57 -20.11 -9.54
C ALA A 589 -30.58 -21.10 -8.91
N PRO A 590 -31.10 -20.84 -7.68
CA PRO A 590 -32.19 -21.66 -7.16
C PRO A 590 -33.36 -21.55 -8.13
N GLU A 591 -33.96 -22.69 -8.50
CA GLU A 591 -35.18 -22.72 -9.30
C GLU A 591 -36.18 -21.79 -8.61
N CYS A 592 -36.70 -20.80 -9.34
CA CYS A 592 -37.81 -20.00 -8.86
C CYS A 592 -38.98 -20.99 -8.66
N VAL A 593 -39.23 -21.39 -7.43
CA VAL A 593 -40.51 -22.03 -7.08
C VAL A 593 -41.53 -20.95 -7.33
N SER A 594 -42.21 -21.02 -8.47
CA SER A 594 -43.35 -20.17 -8.79
C SER A 594 -44.39 -20.39 -7.69
N ALA A 595 -44.56 -19.35 -6.84
CA ALA A 595 -45.61 -19.30 -5.84
C ALA A 595 -46.96 -19.09 -6.50
#